data_6fa0a860461fab3e9b19dc9f547bb97d
#
_entry.id   6fa0a860461fab3e9b19dc9f547bb97d
#
_cell.length_a   1.000
_cell.length_b   1.000
_cell.length_c   1.000
_cell.angle_alpha   90.00
_cell.angle_beta   90.00
_cell.angle_gamma   90.00
#
_symmetry.space_group_name_H-M   'P 1'
#
loop_
_entity.id
_entity.type
_entity.pdbx_description
1 polymer ?
#
loop_
_entity_poly.entity_id
_entity_poly.type
_entity_poly.pdbx_seq_one_letter_code
_entity_poly.pdbx_strand_id
1 'polypeptide(L)'
;GYLLGAHMSFKYLFGYTEADNYWCTADVGWITGHTYIVYGPLSNAATTLAFEGIPTYPSASRCWEVCDKHRINIFYTAPTAIRALMAQGDDFVNTTKRDSLKILGTVGEPINPEAWDWYYKIVGKSKCHVIDTWWQTETGSVLISPIAGITPVKPGSATLPFFGVKPAVVDNNDKIQNRGKGNLVLLRSWPSQIRTVYGDHKRMLETYFSQYGECYFTGDGAEIDQDGYFWITGRVDDVLNVSGHRLGTAEIESALVLHPKVAESAVVGVEHPIKGQGIYAFVTLMLSLIHISEPTRPSSI
;
A
#
# COMPACT_ATOMS: atom_id res chain seq x y z
N GLY A 1 -9.00 -13.96 -17.36
CA GLY A 1 -9.42 -12.87 -16.46
C GLY A 1 -8.24 -12.12 -15.85
N TYR A 2 -7.27 -12.80 -15.24
CA TYR A 2 -6.13 -12.18 -14.59
C TYR A 2 -5.38 -11.19 -15.50
N LEU A 3 -4.95 -11.64 -16.68
CA LEU A 3 -4.23 -10.77 -17.63
C LEU A 3 -5.08 -9.56 -18.06
N LEU A 4 -6.38 -9.73 -18.22
CA LEU A 4 -7.29 -8.61 -18.55
C LEU A 4 -7.31 -7.57 -17.41
N GLY A 5 -7.43 -8.03 -16.15
CA GLY A 5 -7.38 -7.14 -14.98
C GLY A 5 -6.05 -6.38 -14.87
N ALA A 6 -4.92 -7.09 -15.02
CA ALA A 6 -3.59 -6.50 -15.00
C ALA A 6 -3.39 -5.47 -16.13
N HIS A 7 -3.79 -5.82 -17.35
CA HIS A 7 -3.70 -4.95 -18.52
C HIS A 7 -4.50 -3.65 -18.35
N MET A 8 -5.78 -3.79 -18.00
CA MET A 8 -6.70 -2.67 -17.91
C MET A 8 -6.35 -1.73 -16.73
N SER A 9 -6.04 -2.31 -15.55
CA SER A 9 -5.65 -1.51 -14.40
C SER A 9 -4.35 -0.77 -14.64
N PHE A 10 -3.33 -1.43 -15.20
CA PHE A 10 -2.08 -0.75 -15.55
C PHE A 10 -2.32 0.42 -16.50
N LYS A 11 -3.05 0.20 -17.61
CA LYS A 11 -3.30 1.21 -18.62
C LYS A 11 -4.04 2.43 -18.07
N TYR A 12 -5.13 2.22 -17.35
CA TYR A 12 -6.02 3.30 -16.98
C TYR A 12 -5.67 3.98 -15.66
N LEU A 13 -5.24 3.24 -14.64
CA LEU A 13 -4.89 3.84 -13.35
C LEU A 13 -3.66 4.72 -13.46
N PHE A 14 -2.63 4.23 -14.15
CA PHE A 14 -1.39 4.99 -14.36
C PHE A 14 -1.47 5.97 -15.54
N GLY A 15 -2.57 5.98 -16.32
CA GLY A 15 -2.64 6.82 -17.51
C GLY A 15 -1.47 6.59 -18.47
N TYR A 16 -0.98 5.34 -18.54
CA TYR A 16 0.20 4.96 -19.30
C TYR A 16 0.08 5.30 -20.79
N THR A 17 1.13 5.88 -21.35
CA THR A 17 1.32 6.10 -22.77
C THR A 17 2.61 5.44 -23.26
N GLU A 18 2.71 5.15 -24.57
CA GLU A 18 3.89 4.51 -25.17
C GLU A 18 5.21 5.28 -24.98
N ALA A 19 5.12 6.57 -24.66
CA ALA A 19 6.28 7.41 -24.39
C ALA A 19 6.78 7.33 -22.93
N ASP A 20 6.07 6.62 -22.05
CA ASP A 20 6.38 6.57 -20.64
C ASP A 20 7.31 5.41 -20.30
N ASN A 21 8.30 5.68 -19.46
CA ASN A 21 9.12 4.68 -18.79
C ASN A 21 8.54 4.41 -17.40
N TYR A 22 8.25 3.16 -17.14
CA TYR A 22 7.65 2.69 -15.89
C TYR A 22 8.67 1.96 -15.01
N TRP A 23 8.62 2.21 -13.71
CA TRP A 23 9.42 1.49 -12.74
C TRP A 23 8.61 1.12 -11.51
N CYS A 24 8.54 -0.18 -11.22
CA CYS A 24 8.03 -0.74 -9.97
C CYS A 24 9.18 -1.35 -9.19
N THR A 25 9.29 -1.03 -7.90
CA THR A 25 10.37 -1.51 -7.03
C THR A 25 10.01 -2.80 -6.29
N ALA A 26 8.85 -3.40 -6.56
CA ALA A 26 8.45 -4.64 -5.94
C ALA A 26 9.36 -5.80 -6.37
N ASP A 27 9.49 -6.80 -5.49
CA ASP A 27 10.15 -8.06 -5.84
C ASP A 27 9.30 -8.85 -6.85
N VAL A 28 9.94 -9.40 -7.87
CA VAL A 28 9.26 -10.21 -8.90
C VAL A 28 8.70 -11.52 -8.35
N GLY A 29 9.16 -11.97 -7.18
CA GLY A 29 8.64 -13.14 -6.46
C GLY A 29 7.28 -12.89 -5.80
N TRP A 30 6.86 -11.62 -5.62
CA TRP A 30 5.55 -11.25 -5.09
C TRP A 30 4.55 -10.98 -6.20
N ILE A 31 3.26 -11.05 -5.85
CA ILE A 31 2.19 -10.80 -6.83
C ILE A 31 2.28 -9.40 -7.46
N THR A 32 2.74 -8.39 -6.72
CA THR A 32 2.94 -7.04 -7.27
C THR A 32 3.98 -7.06 -8.40
N GLY A 33 5.06 -7.82 -8.23
CA GLY A 33 6.04 -8.01 -9.30
C GLY A 33 5.43 -8.73 -10.51
N HIS A 34 4.67 -9.81 -10.29
CA HIS A 34 3.98 -10.50 -11.38
C HIS A 34 3.04 -9.57 -12.12
N THR A 35 2.15 -8.89 -11.41
CA THR A 35 1.10 -8.07 -12.03
C THR A 35 1.65 -6.77 -12.62
N TYR A 36 2.53 -6.06 -11.89
CA TYR A 36 2.92 -4.68 -12.23
C TYR A 36 4.40 -4.49 -12.58
N ILE A 37 5.20 -5.56 -12.66
CA ILE A 37 6.49 -5.50 -13.37
C ILE A 37 6.38 -6.27 -14.69
N VAL A 38 5.70 -7.42 -14.69
CA VAL A 38 5.66 -8.31 -15.83
C VAL A 38 4.36 -8.15 -16.64
N TYR A 39 3.24 -8.66 -16.13
CA TYR A 39 2.04 -8.86 -16.95
C TYR A 39 1.32 -7.57 -17.34
N GLY A 40 1.09 -6.65 -16.43
CA GLY A 40 0.43 -5.37 -16.70
C GLY A 40 1.21 -4.52 -17.71
N PRO A 41 2.48 -4.17 -17.39
CA PRO A 41 3.31 -3.39 -18.30
C PRO A 41 3.53 -4.06 -19.65
N LEU A 42 4.00 -5.30 -19.69
CA LEU A 42 4.37 -5.94 -20.96
C LEU A 42 3.17 -6.24 -21.86
N SER A 43 1.98 -6.52 -21.29
CA SER A 43 0.76 -6.65 -22.09
C SER A 43 0.31 -5.34 -22.73
N ASN A 44 0.78 -4.20 -22.20
CA ASN A 44 0.58 -2.87 -22.79
C ASN A 44 1.76 -2.40 -23.64
N ALA A 45 2.70 -3.29 -23.97
CA ALA A 45 3.94 -2.98 -24.67
C ALA A 45 4.76 -1.86 -23.99
N ALA A 46 4.66 -1.75 -22.66
CA ALA A 46 5.30 -0.71 -21.89
C ALA A 46 6.79 -0.95 -21.72
N THR A 47 7.57 0.14 -21.73
CA THR A 47 8.96 0.13 -21.27
C THR A 47 8.95 0.05 -19.75
N THR A 48 9.37 -1.09 -19.20
CA THR A 48 9.48 -1.31 -17.74
C THR A 48 10.93 -1.50 -17.34
N LEU A 49 11.32 -0.85 -16.24
CA LEU A 49 12.65 -0.99 -15.66
C LEU A 49 12.67 -2.15 -14.68
N ALA A 50 13.57 -3.11 -14.88
CA ALA A 50 13.92 -4.12 -13.89
C ALA A 50 15.21 -3.67 -13.17
N PHE A 51 15.16 -3.54 -11.85
CA PHE A 51 16.26 -3.04 -11.03
C PHE A 51 16.76 -4.14 -10.10
N GLU A 52 18.02 -4.52 -10.26
CA GLU A 52 18.71 -5.44 -9.37
C GLU A 52 19.53 -4.61 -8.37
N GLY A 53 19.06 -4.53 -7.13
CA GLY A 53 19.74 -3.78 -6.08
C GLY A 53 18.81 -3.27 -4.99
N ILE A 54 19.40 -2.58 -4.03
CA ILE A 54 18.69 -1.95 -2.91
C ILE A 54 18.51 -0.46 -3.24
N PRO A 55 17.29 0.11 -3.11
CA PRO A 55 17.03 1.51 -3.45
C PRO A 55 17.87 2.54 -2.67
N THR A 56 18.42 2.13 -1.51
CA THR A 56 19.22 2.99 -0.63
C THR A 56 20.73 2.72 -0.71
N TYR A 57 21.20 1.85 -1.61
CA TYR A 57 22.62 1.54 -1.74
C TYR A 57 23.18 1.98 -3.10
N PRO A 58 24.36 2.59 -3.16
CA PRO A 58 25.29 2.96 -2.07
C PRO A 58 24.89 4.23 -1.32
N SER A 59 23.86 4.91 -1.72
CA SER A 59 23.34 6.14 -1.13
C SER A 59 21.81 6.17 -1.17
N ALA A 60 21.17 6.88 -0.25
CA ALA A 60 19.74 7.10 -0.26
C ALA A 60 19.24 7.94 -1.47
N SER A 61 20.15 8.57 -2.22
CA SER A 61 19.85 9.19 -3.52
C SER A 61 19.65 8.18 -4.65
N ARG A 62 20.05 6.92 -4.47
CA ARG A 62 20.09 5.90 -5.53
C ARG A 62 18.77 5.74 -6.28
N CYS A 63 17.68 5.70 -5.54
CA CYS A 63 16.34 5.59 -6.14
C CYS A 63 16.06 6.74 -7.12
N TRP A 64 16.39 7.95 -6.71
CA TRP A 64 16.15 9.17 -7.47
C TRP A 64 17.11 9.33 -8.66
N GLU A 65 18.35 8.89 -8.50
CA GLU A 65 19.34 8.82 -9.58
C GLU A 65 18.89 7.85 -10.69
N VAL A 66 18.28 6.73 -10.32
CA VAL A 66 17.69 5.78 -11.27
C VAL A 66 16.53 6.44 -12.02
N CYS A 67 15.67 7.19 -11.31
CA CYS A 67 14.58 7.93 -11.94
C CYS A 67 15.09 8.93 -12.99
N ASP A 68 16.12 9.70 -12.67
CA ASP A 68 16.72 10.66 -13.60
C ASP A 68 17.42 9.97 -14.78
N LYS A 69 18.30 9.01 -14.47
CA LYS A 69 19.11 8.29 -15.47
C LYS A 69 18.25 7.62 -16.53
N HIS A 70 17.17 6.98 -16.10
CA HIS A 70 16.29 6.20 -16.98
C HIS A 70 15.03 6.98 -17.39
N ARG A 71 14.93 8.27 -17.01
CA ARG A 71 13.81 9.15 -17.34
C ARG A 71 12.47 8.51 -16.99
N ILE A 72 12.37 7.99 -15.75
CA ILE A 72 11.16 7.34 -15.26
C ILE A 72 10.02 8.35 -15.20
N ASN A 73 8.88 8.00 -15.79
CA ASN A 73 7.67 8.81 -15.79
C ASN A 73 6.67 8.34 -14.73
N ILE A 74 6.63 7.02 -14.48
CA ILE A 74 5.72 6.38 -13.53
C ILE A 74 6.56 5.56 -12.56
N PHE A 75 6.50 5.94 -11.28
CA PHE A 75 7.24 5.28 -10.20
C PHE A 75 6.25 4.66 -9.21
N TYR A 76 6.37 3.35 -8.96
CA TYR A 76 5.44 2.56 -8.15
C TYR A 76 6.20 1.79 -7.08
N THR A 77 5.89 2.04 -5.80
CA THR A 77 6.64 1.49 -4.67
C THR A 77 5.76 1.29 -3.44
N ALA A 78 6.32 0.68 -2.39
CA ALA A 78 5.60 0.47 -1.14
C ALA A 78 5.73 1.68 -0.19
N PRO A 79 4.70 2.00 0.63
CA PRO A 79 4.78 3.02 1.68
C PRO A 79 5.93 2.82 2.65
N THR A 80 6.27 1.58 3.00
CA THR A 80 7.47 1.27 3.82
C THR A 80 8.75 1.78 3.15
N ALA A 81 8.92 1.60 1.84
CA ALA A 81 10.08 2.13 1.12
C ALA A 81 10.07 3.67 1.11
N ILE A 82 8.90 4.29 0.96
CA ILE A 82 8.73 5.75 1.01
C ILE A 82 9.15 6.28 2.38
N ARG A 83 8.67 5.68 3.47
CA ARG A 83 9.04 6.07 4.85
C ARG A 83 10.53 5.90 5.11
N ALA A 84 11.12 4.79 4.64
CA ALA A 84 12.56 4.55 4.77
C ALA A 84 13.40 5.62 4.04
N LEU A 85 12.97 6.03 2.84
CA LEU A 85 13.64 7.10 2.08
C LEU A 85 13.41 8.48 2.72
N MET A 86 12.20 8.77 3.19
CA MET A 86 11.86 10.00 3.92
C MET A 86 12.71 10.16 5.18
N ALA A 87 12.93 9.07 5.93
CA ALA A 87 13.76 9.08 7.13
C ALA A 87 15.24 9.40 6.87
N GLN A 88 15.74 9.24 5.63
CA GLN A 88 17.10 9.64 5.26
C GLN A 88 17.26 11.16 5.06
N GLY A 89 16.16 11.87 4.91
CA GLY A 89 16.14 13.33 4.71
C GLY A 89 16.00 13.76 3.25
N ASP A 90 15.56 15.00 3.08
CA ASP A 90 15.22 15.58 1.79
C ASP A 90 16.45 15.86 0.90
N ASP A 91 17.62 16.02 1.50
CA ASP A 91 18.86 16.32 0.77
C ASP A 91 19.18 15.24 -0.28
N PHE A 92 18.97 13.97 0.07
CA PHE A 92 19.19 12.86 -0.87
C PHE A 92 18.23 12.90 -2.07
N VAL A 93 17.01 13.36 -1.85
CA VAL A 93 16.02 13.54 -2.92
C VAL A 93 16.41 14.72 -3.79
N ASN A 94 16.86 15.82 -3.17
CA ASN A 94 17.15 17.08 -3.85
C ASN A 94 18.46 17.05 -4.66
N THR A 95 19.28 16.01 -4.55
CA THR A 95 20.46 15.81 -5.43
C THR A 95 20.07 15.58 -6.90
N THR A 96 18.81 15.24 -7.18
CA THR A 96 18.33 14.87 -8.51
C THR A 96 17.18 15.78 -8.99
N LYS A 97 16.99 15.84 -10.30
CA LYS A 97 15.95 16.71 -10.89
C LYS A 97 14.58 16.03 -10.92
N ARG A 98 14.51 14.75 -11.25
CA ARG A 98 13.28 13.95 -11.38
C ARG A 98 12.20 14.61 -12.28
N ASP A 99 12.63 15.42 -13.24
CA ASP A 99 11.73 16.21 -14.09
C ASP A 99 10.86 15.36 -15.03
N SER A 100 11.24 14.10 -15.22
CA SER A 100 10.46 13.12 -16.00
C SER A 100 9.29 12.52 -15.22
N LEU A 101 9.30 12.55 -13.89
CA LEU A 101 8.24 11.97 -13.08
C LEU A 101 6.90 12.68 -13.30
N LYS A 102 5.86 11.91 -13.54
CA LYS A 102 4.47 12.35 -13.72
C LYS A 102 3.54 11.71 -12.68
N ILE A 103 3.80 10.44 -12.37
CA ILE A 103 2.93 9.62 -11.51
C ILE A 103 3.77 8.92 -10.46
N LEU A 104 3.28 8.98 -9.24
CA LEU A 104 3.82 8.34 -8.04
C LEU A 104 2.77 7.40 -7.48
N GLY A 105 3.02 6.10 -7.54
CA GLY A 105 2.08 5.10 -7.06
C GLY A 105 2.53 4.44 -5.77
N THR A 106 1.58 4.01 -4.95
CA THR A 106 1.80 3.27 -3.70
C THR A 106 1.05 1.95 -3.69
N VAL A 107 1.66 0.93 -3.07
CA VAL A 107 1.14 -0.43 -3.06
C VAL A 107 1.59 -1.23 -1.84
N GLY A 108 0.73 -2.15 -1.41
CA GLY A 108 1.06 -3.21 -0.45
C GLY A 108 0.57 -2.95 0.96
N GLU A 109 0.41 -1.71 1.35
CA GLU A 109 -0.13 -1.28 2.64
C GLU A 109 -0.76 0.12 2.52
N PRO A 110 -1.64 0.54 3.44
CA PRO A 110 -2.12 1.92 3.47
C PRO A 110 -0.97 2.90 3.69
N ILE A 111 -0.97 4.00 2.94
CA ILE A 111 -0.02 5.09 3.16
C ILE A 111 -0.59 6.09 4.15
N ASN A 112 0.18 6.47 5.16
CA ASN A 112 -0.23 7.54 6.06
C ASN A 112 -0.15 8.92 5.38
N PRO A 113 -0.99 9.89 5.80
CA PRO A 113 -1.04 11.21 5.16
C PRO A 113 0.29 11.95 5.12
N GLU A 114 1.15 11.77 6.14
CA GLU A 114 2.46 12.42 6.22
C GLU A 114 3.41 11.91 5.14
N ALA A 115 3.54 10.60 4.97
CA ALA A 115 4.35 10.00 3.92
C ALA A 115 3.78 10.31 2.52
N TRP A 116 2.45 10.36 2.39
CA TRP A 116 1.78 10.78 1.16
C TRP A 116 2.13 12.23 0.80
N ASP A 117 2.07 13.14 1.78
CA ASP A 117 2.40 14.56 1.62
C ASP A 117 3.87 14.75 1.23
N TRP A 118 4.78 14.04 1.90
CA TRP A 118 6.20 14.06 1.55
C TRP A 118 6.44 13.55 0.13
N TYR A 119 5.80 12.44 -0.23
CA TYR A 119 5.91 11.84 -1.55
C TYR A 119 5.41 12.80 -2.63
N TYR A 120 4.28 13.47 -2.39
CA TYR A 120 3.74 14.49 -3.29
C TYR A 120 4.60 15.75 -3.37
N LYS A 121 4.94 16.34 -2.21
CA LYS A 121 5.60 17.67 -2.14
C LYS A 121 7.08 17.59 -2.48
N ILE A 122 7.81 16.63 -1.90
CA ILE A 122 9.27 16.55 -2.00
C ILE A 122 9.67 15.73 -3.23
N VAL A 123 9.17 14.50 -3.37
CA VAL A 123 9.53 13.65 -4.50
C VAL A 123 8.89 14.16 -5.79
N GLY A 124 7.59 14.40 -5.75
CA GLY A 124 6.79 14.84 -6.90
C GLY A 124 6.82 16.33 -7.18
N LYS A 125 7.49 17.15 -6.33
CA LYS A 125 7.56 18.63 -6.46
C LYS A 125 6.17 19.26 -6.61
N SER A 126 5.15 18.69 -5.98
CA SER A 126 3.73 19.10 -6.09
C SER A 126 3.19 19.11 -7.54
N LYS A 127 3.78 18.33 -8.44
CA LYS A 127 3.38 18.25 -9.87
C LYS A 127 2.91 16.87 -10.27
N CYS A 128 3.38 15.81 -9.59
CA CYS A 128 3.03 14.45 -9.91
C CYS A 128 1.64 14.10 -9.37
N HIS A 129 0.92 13.22 -10.09
CA HIS A 129 -0.29 12.60 -9.55
C HIS A 129 0.12 11.46 -8.62
N VAL A 130 -0.39 11.47 -7.37
CA VAL A 130 -0.19 10.37 -6.44
C VAL A 130 -1.38 9.43 -6.52
N ILE A 131 -1.13 8.15 -6.77
CA ILE A 131 -2.15 7.10 -6.80
C ILE A 131 -1.86 6.08 -5.71
N ASP A 132 -2.76 5.97 -4.74
CA ASP A 132 -2.74 4.92 -3.73
C ASP A 132 -3.61 3.76 -4.18
N THR A 133 -3.05 2.55 -4.21
CA THR A 133 -3.72 1.40 -4.81
C THR A 133 -4.05 0.36 -3.75
N TRP A 134 -5.31 -0.04 -3.69
CA TRP A 134 -5.70 -1.18 -2.88
C TRP A 134 -6.03 -2.39 -3.75
N TRP A 135 -5.42 -3.50 -3.41
CA TRP A 135 -5.67 -4.82 -3.97
C TRP A 135 -4.95 -5.89 -3.14
N GLN A 136 -5.19 -7.15 -3.47
CA GLN A 136 -4.61 -8.31 -2.79
C GLN A 136 -4.07 -9.30 -3.81
N THR A 137 -3.26 -10.25 -3.36
CA THR A 137 -2.82 -11.38 -4.19
C THR A 137 -4.01 -12.07 -4.87
N GLU A 138 -5.07 -12.29 -4.11
CA GLU A 138 -6.28 -12.99 -4.52
C GLU A 138 -7.17 -12.17 -5.44
N THR A 139 -7.03 -10.85 -5.42
CA THR A 139 -7.76 -9.99 -6.38
C THR A 139 -7.06 -9.93 -7.73
N GLY A 140 -5.77 -10.23 -7.78
CA GLY A 140 -4.95 -10.35 -8.99
C GLY A 140 -4.59 -9.03 -9.67
N SER A 141 -5.34 -7.97 -9.42
CA SER A 141 -5.09 -6.61 -9.91
C SER A 141 -5.71 -5.57 -8.97
N VAL A 142 -5.36 -4.29 -9.16
CA VAL A 142 -5.92 -3.17 -8.38
C VAL A 142 -7.43 -3.08 -8.57
N LEU A 143 -8.14 -2.95 -7.45
CA LEU A 143 -9.59 -2.84 -7.41
C LEU A 143 -10.11 -1.50 -6.90
N ILE A 144 -9.32 -0.79 -6.08
CA ILE A 144 -9.68 0.54 -5.58
C ILE A 144 -8.45 1.43 -5.71
N SER A 145 -8.58 2.55 -6.43
CA SER A 145 -7.47 3.49 -6.65
C SER A 145 -7.98 4.73 -7.39
N PRO A 146 -7.38 5.90 -7.21
CA PRO A 146 -7.62 7.03 -8.11
C PRO A 146 -7.11 6.72 -9.52
N ILE A 147 -7.74 7.30 -10.52
CA ILE A 147 -7.21 7.37 -11.90
C ILE A 147 -6.36 8.62 -11.99
N ALA A 148 -5.10 8.47 -12.37
CA ALA A 148 -4.13 9.55 -12.42
C ALA A 148 -4.64 10.73 -13.29
N GLY A 149 -4.60 11.93 -12.73
CA GLY A 149 -5.03 13.17 -13.40
C GLY A 149 -6.54 13.36 -13.57
N ILE A 150 -7.37 12.39 -13.11
CA ILE A 150 -8.83 12.44 -13.25
C ILE A 150 -9.50 12.48 -11.88
N THR A 151 -9.15 11.57 -10.98
CA THR A 151 -9.78 11.47 -9.66
C THR A 151 -9.15 12.47 -8.69
N PRO A 152 -9.91 13.40 -8.09
CA PRO A 152 -9.41 14.18 -6.96
C PRO A 152 -8.96 13.24 -5.83
N VAL A 153 -7.81 13.53 -5.22
CA VAL A 153 -7.22 12.65 -4.22
C VAL A 153 -7.31 13.25 -2.82
N LYS A 154 -7.37 12.37 -1.82
CA LYS A 154 -7.23 12.71 -0.39
C LYS A 154 -6.05 11.91 0.16
N PRO A 155 -5.07 12.53 0.83
CA PRO A 155 -3.91 11.85 1.39
C PRO A 155 -4.30 10.64 2.27
N GLY A 156 -3.86 9.44 1.89
CA GLY A 156 -4.15 8.19 2.60
C GLY A 156 -5.43 7.46 2.18
N SER A 157 -6.20 8.01 1.23
CA SER A 157 -7.39 7.33 0.69
C SER A 157 -7.09 6.58 -0.61
N ALA A 158 -7.51 5.32 -0.70
CA ALA A 158 -7.51 4.57 -1.96
C ALA A 158 -8.57 5.07 -2.96
N THR A 159 -9.42 5.99 -2.56
CA THR A 159 -10.45 6.71 -3.34
C THR A 159 -11.57 5.84 -3.89
N LEU A 160 -11.69 5.64 -5.20
CA LEU A 160 -12.85 5.08 -5.87
C LEU A 160 -12.58 3.66 -6.40
N PRO A 161 -13.64 2.84 -6.53
CA PRO A 161 -13.52 1.54 -7.17
C PRO A 161 -13.11 1.65 -8.65
N PHE A 162 -12.26 0.71 -9.08
CA PHE A 162 -11.95 0.56 -10.49
C PHE A 162 -13.15 0.04 -11.29
N PHE A 163 -13.12 0.18 -12.60
CA PHE A 163 -14.20 -0.16 -13.51
C PHE A 163 -14.74 -1.58 -13.31
N GLY A 164 -16.05 -1.70 -13.08
CA GLY A 164 -16.73 -2.97 -12.88
C GLY A 164 -16.59 -3.58 -11.48
N VAL A 165 -15.79 -3.00 -10.61
CA VAL A 165 -15.63 -3.42 -9.21
C VAL A 165 -16.73 -2.83 -8.35
N LYS A 166 -17.33 -3.63 -7.47
CA LYS A 166 -18.42 -3.20 -6.58
C LYS A 166 -18.09 -3.53 -5.12
N PRO A 167 -17.24 -2.72 -4.46
CA PRO A 167 -16.97 -2.88 -3.04
C PRO A 167 -18.09 -2.28 -2.18
N ALA A 168 -18.18 -2.77 -0.95
CA ALA A 168 -19.03 -2.23 0.11
C ALA A 168 -18.38 -2.55 1.46
N VAL A 169 -18.89 -1.97 2.55
CA VAL A 169 -18.51 -2.38 3.90
C VAL A 169 -19.67 -3.10 4.58
N VAL A 170 -19.35 -4.08 5.42
CA VAL A 170 -20.32 -4.78 6.28
C VAL A 170 -20.11 -4.29 7.71
N ASP A 171 -21.17 -3.73 8.30
CA ASP A 171 -21.14 -3.20 9.65
C ASP A 171 -21.17 -4.30 10.73
N ASN A 172 -21.10 -3.92 12.00
CA ASN A 172 -21.15 -4.86 13.14
C ASN A 172 -22.48 -5.60 13.30
N ASN A 173 -23.51 -5.26 12.51
CA ASN A 173 -24.82 -5.93 12.51
C ASN A 173 -25.00 -6.80 11.25
N ASP A 174 -23.91 -7.13 10.57
CA ASP A 174 -23.87 -7.89 9.33
C ASP A 174 -24.69 -7.24 8.18
N LYS A 175 -24.82 -5.91 8.19
CA LYS A 175 -25.50 -5.18 7.15
C LYS A 175 -24.55 -4.52 6.19
N ILE A 176 -24.79 -4.73 4.91
CA ILE A 176 -24.05 -4.06 3.84
C ILE A 176 -24.37 -2.57 3.86
N GLN A 177 -23.34 -1.76 3.92
CA GLN A 177 -23.39 -0.30 3.93
C GLN A 177 -22.62 0.26 2.74
N ASN A 178 -23.14 1.33 2.16
CA ASN A 178 -22.46 2.10 1.11
C ASN A 178 -21.73 3.33 1.67
N ARG A 179 -21.73 3.51 2.99
CA ARG A 179 -21.04 4.56 3.74
C ARG A 179 -20.75 4.08 5.17
N GLY A 180 -19.74 4.68 5.81
CA GLY A 180 -19.34 4.33 7.17
C GLY A 180 -18.27 3.26 7.22
N LYS A 181 -18.03 2.72 8.42
CA LYS A 181 -16.95 1.77 8.70
C LYS A 181 -17.45 0.32 8.77
N GLY A 182 -16.61 -0.60 8.35
CA GLY A 182 -16.91 -2.03 8.45
C GLY A 182 -15.88 -2.90 7.76
N ASN A 183 -16.21 -4.19 7.65
CA ASN A 183 -15.42 -5.15 6.91
C ASN A 183 -15.60 -4.96 5.41
N LEU A 184 -14.50 -4.80 4.68
CA LEU A 184 -14.54 -4.60 3.23
C LEU A 184 -14.93 -5.90 2.52
N VAL A 185 -15.94 -5.82 1.68
CA VAL A 185 -16.40 -6.93 0.85
C VAL A 185 -16.55 -6.50 -0.61
N LEU A 186 -16.46 -7.46 -1.53
CA LEU A 186 -16.77 -7.25 -2.94
C LEU A 186 -18.07 -7.98 -3.27
N LEU A 187 -19.07 -7.24 -3.74
CA LEU A 187 -20.44 -7.72 -3.98
C LEU A 187 -20.59 -8.51 -5.28
N ARG A 188 -19.60 -8.48 -6.16
CA ARG A 188 -19.62 -9.14 -7.47
C ARG A 188 -18.21 -9.60 -7.85
N SER A 189 -18.16 -10.64 -8.65
CA SER A 189 -16.92 -11.10 -9.30
C SER A 189 -16.36 -10.04 -10.24
N TRP A 190 -15.06 -10.07 -10.41
CA TRP A 190 -14.28 -9.23 -11.33
C TRP A 190 -13.32 -10.10 -12.16
N PRO A 191 -12.79 -9.61 -13.29
CA PRO A 191 -12.03 -10.46 -14.21
C PRO A 191 -10.82 -11.17 -13.58
N SER A 192 -10.07 -10.52 -12.71
CA SER A 192 -8.84 -11.04 -12.10
C SER A 192 -9.03 -11.78 -10.77
N GLN A 193 -10.27 -12.04 -10.36
CA GLN A 193 -10.59 -12.75 -9.13
C GLN A 193 -9.92 -14.14 -9.10
N ILE A 194 -9.40 -14.51 -7.91
CA ILE A 194 -8.90 -15.87 -7.64
C ILE A 194 -9.94 -16.91 -8.02
N ARG A 195 -9.49 -18.00 -8.65
CA ARG A 195 -10.34 -19.13 -9.08
C ARG A 195 -10.27 -20.30 -8.13
N THR A 196 -9.11 -20.49 -7.52
CA THR A 196 -8.85 -21.58 -6.58
C THR A 196 -7.51 -21.39 -5.89
N VAL A 197 -7.31 -22.07 -4.78
CA VAL A 197 -5.99 -22.34 -4.19
C VAL A 197 -5.52 -23.67 -4.75
N TYR A 198 -4.28 -23.76 -5.21
CA TYR A 198 -3.73 -24.96 -5.80
C TYR A 198 -3.84 -26.17 -4.86
N GLY A 199 -4.50 -27.24 -5.33
CA GLY A 199 -4.73 -28.44 -4.55
C GLY A 199 -5.75 -28.31 -3.41
N ASP A 200 -6.32 -27.13 -3.15
CA ASP A 200 -7.24 -26.91 -2.01
C ASP A 200 -8.32 -25.84 -2.33
N HIS A 201 -9.24 -26.23 -3.20
CA HIS A 201 -10.38 -25.35 -3.55
C HIS A 201 -11.27 -25.01 -2.34
N LYS A 202 -11.42 -25.96 -1.43
CA LYS A 202 -12.23 -25.81 -0.23
C LYS A 202 -11.72 -24.64 0.64
N ARG A 203 -10.42 -24.54 0.84
CA ARG A 203 -9.79 -23.44 1.56
C ARG A 203 -10.13 -22.07 0.97
N MET A 204 -10.15 -21.94 -0.37
CA MET A 204 -10.55 -20.68 -1.01
C MET A 204 -11.99 -20.30 -0.62
N LEU A 205 -12.93 -21.26 -0.68
CA LEU A 205 -14.32 -21.00 -0.34
C LEU A 205 -14.48 -20.65 1.14
N GLU A 206 -13.84 -21.38 2.02
CA GLU A 206 -13.89 -21.15 3.46
C GLU A 206 -13.29 -19.82 3.86
N THR A 207 -12.18 -19.41 3.25
CA THR A 207 -11.48 -18.17 3.61
C THR A 207 -12.22 -16.91 3.09
N TYR A 208 -12.70 -16.95 1.85
CA TYR A 208 -13.15 -15.71 1.19
C TYR A 208 -14.65 -15.64 0.95
N PHE A 209 -15.41 -16.75 1.04
CA PHE A 209 -16.82 -16.78 0.66
C PHE A 209 -17.77 -17.37 1.73
N SER A 210 -17.24 -17.81 2.90
CA SER A 210 -18.08 -18.41 3.93
C SER A 210 -18.76 -17.40 4.85
N GLN A 211 -18.16 -16.21 5.03
CA GLN A 211 -18.58 -15.27 6.07
C GLN A 211 -19.78 -14.39 5.67
N TYR A 212 -19.82 -13.93 4.41
CA TYR A 212 -20.83 -12.97 3.94
C TYR A 212 -21.58 -13.47 2.70
N GLY A 213 -21.96 -14.74 2.69
CA GLY A 213 -22.68 -15.35 1.59
C GLY A 213 -21.91 -15.35 0.27
N GLU A 214 -22.51 -14.78 -0.80
CA GLU A 214 -21.86 -14.73 -2.11
C GLU A 214 -20.79 -13.61 -2.25
N CYS A 215 -20.63 -12.78 -1.22
CA CYS A 215 -19.64 -11.70 -1.26
C CYS A 215 -18.24 -12.25 -1.01
N TYR A 216 -17.27 -11.72 -1.75
CA TYR A 216 -15.85 -11.96 -1.44
C TYR A 216 -15.45 -11.12 -0.22
N PHE A 217 -15.05 -11.76 0.85
CA PHE A 217 -14.53 -11.12 2.05
C PHE A 217 -13.02 -10.88 1.91
N THR A 218 -12.60 -9.65 2.04
CA THR A 218 -11.19 -9.27 1.83
C THR A 218 -10.30 -9.53 3.04
N GLY A 219 -10.87 -9.64 4.24
CA GLY A 219 -10.12 -9.64 5.48
C GLY A 219 -9.57 -8.27 5.87
N ASP A 220 -9.91 -7.21 5.13
CA ASP A 220 -9.55 -5.82 5.44
C ASP A 220 -10.75 -5.07 5.99
N GLY A 221 -10.48 -4.11 6.87
CA GLY A 221 -11.44 -3.10 7.28
C GLY A 221 -11.35 -1.88 6.36
N ALA A 222 -12.48 -1.19 6.20
CA ALA A 222 -12.51 0.06 5.45
C ALA A 222 -13.55 1.03 6.01
N GLU A 223 -13.37 2.30 5.67
CA GLU A 223 -14.37 3.36 5.82
C GLU A 223 -14.71 3.92 4.45
N ILE A 224 -15.99 4.13 4.19
CA ILE A 224 -16.48 4.88 3.02
C ILE A 224 -16.97 6.23 3.50
N ASP A 225 -16.29 7.29 3.09
CA ASP A 225 -16.61 8.66 3.50
C ASP A 225 -17.83 9.25 2.75
N GLN A 226 -18.13 10.52 3.02
CA GLN A 226 -19.29 11.21 2.45
C GLN A 226 -19.18 11.40 0.93
N ASP A 227 -17.95 11.44 0.39
CA ASP A 227 -17.71 11.54 -1.05
C ASP A 227 -17.67 10.17 -1.73
N GLY A 228 -17.85 9.08 -0.96
CA GLY A 228 -17.81 7.71 -1.44
C GLY A 228 -16.38 7.15 -1.60
N TYR A 229 -15.40 7.81 -0.99
CA TYR A 229 -14.00 7.39 -1.04
C TYR A 229 -13.70 6.33 0.01
N PHE A 230 -12.91 5.33 -0.38
CA PHE A 230 -12.49 4.23 0.45
C PHE A 230 -11.19 4.54 1.19
N TRP A 231 -11.23 4.38 2.49
CA TRP A 231 -10.09 4.45 3.41
C TRP A 231 -9.86 3.07 3.96
N ILE A 232 -8.75 2.44 3.62
CA ILE A 232 -8.40 1.11 4.12
C ILE A 232 -7.82 1.26 5.52
N THR A 233 -8.42 0.59 6.51
CA THR A 233 -8.05 0.73 7.92
C THR A 233 -7.11 -0.38 8.42
N GLY A 234 -6.74 -1.30 7.55
CA GLY A 234 -5.85 -2.44 7.86
C GLY A 234 -6.58 -3.77 7.88
N ARG A 235 -5.88 -4.81 8.30
CA ARG A 235 -6.40 -6.17 8.40
C ARG A 235 -7.39 -6.29 9.58
N VAL A 236 -8.45 -7.05 9.37
CA VAL A 236 -9.45 -7.29 10.44
C VAL A 236 -8.89 -8.20 11.53
N ASP A 237 -7.96 -9.09 11.19
CA ASP A 237 -7.24 -9.97 12.11
C ASP A 237 -6.16 -9.23 12.94
N ASP A 238 -5.70 -8.06 12.49
CA ASP A 238 -4.76 -7.19 13.21
C ASP A 238 -5.46 -6.17 14.13
N VAL A 239 -6.77 -6.32 14.35
CA VAL A 239 -7.53 -5.44 15.25
C VAL A 239 -7.36 -5.87 16.69
N LEU A 240 -6.91 -4.95 17.53
CA LEU A 240 -6.76 -5.15 18.98
C LEU A 240 -8.08 -4.89 19.69
N ASN A 241 -8.42 -5.77 20.66
CA ASN A 241 -9.56 -5.61 21.54
C ASN A 241 -9.07 -5.15 22.93
N VAL A 242 -8.97 -3.85 23.12
CA VAL A 242 -8.48 -3.26 24.39
C VAL A 242 -9.64 -2.69 25.19
N SER A 243 -9.96 -3.29 26.32
CA SER A 243 -11.07 -2.85 27.20
C SER A 243 -12.41 -2.69 26.47
N GLY A 244 -12.70 -3.57 25.48
CA GLY A 244 -13.92 -3.53 24.69
C GLY A 244 -13.88 -2.58 23.48
N HIS A 245 -12.79 -1.86 23.29
CA HIS A 245 -12.57 -1.02 22.09
C HIS A 245 -11.76 -1.79 21.05
N ARG A 246 -12.23 -1.75 19.80
CA ARG A 246 -11.53 -2.30 18.64
C ARG A 246 -10.63 -1.21 18.07
N LEU A 247 -9.32 -1.44 18.10
CA LEU A 247 -8.29 -0.51 17.63
C LEU A 247 -7.49 -1.19 16.52
N GLY A 248 -7.39 -0.56 15.36
CA GLY A 248 -6.50 -1.02 14.29
C GLY A 248 -5.04 -0.79 14.66
N THR A 249 -4.17 -1.78 14.47
CA THR A 249 -2.72 -1.62 14.70
C THR A 249 -2.16 -0.49 13.85
N ALA A 250 -2.56 -0.41 12.59
CA ALA A 250 -2.12 0.63 11.64
C ALA A 250 -2.46 2.06 12.09
N GLU A 251 -3.60 2.28 12.77
CA GLU A 251 -3.95 3.61 13.32
C GLU A 251 -2.98 4.03 14.43
N ILE A 252 -2.62 3.09 15.31
CA ILE A 252 -1.68 3.34 16.41
C ILE A 252 -0.25 3.52 15.86
N GLU A 253 0.15 2.70 14.92
CA GLU A 253 1.44 2.79 14.22
C GLU A 253 1.61 4.15 13.54
N SER A 254 0.58 4.59 12.81
CA SER A 254 0.57 5.91 12.18
C SER A 254 0.69 7.05 13.20
N ALA A 255 0.01 6.95 14.34
CA ALA A 255 0.11 7.95 15.41
C ALA A 255 1.51 7.99 16.04
N LEU A 256 2.18 6.84 16.19
CA LEU A 256 3.54 6.77 16.73
C LEU A 256 4.58 7.37 15.76
N VAL A 257 4.42 7.15 14.46
CA VAL A 257 5.31 7.69 13.41
C VAL A 257 5.20 9.21 13.29
N LEU A 258 4.10 9.84 13.73
CA LEU A 258 4.01 11.30 13.83
C LEU A 258 5.04 11.91 14.78
N HIS A 259 5.62 11.14 15.68
CA HIS A 259 6.65 11.65 16.58
C HIS A 259 7.98 11.84 15.82
N PRO A 260 8.62 13.03 15.85
CA PRO A 260 9.77 13.37 14.99
C PRO A 260 11.02 12.52 15.19
N LYS A 261 11.08 11.71 16.24
CA LYS A 261 12.18 10.78 16.51
C LYS A 261 11.86 9.33 16.16
N VAL A 262 10.66 9.02 15.70
CA VAL A 262 10.25 7.67 15.33
C VAL A 262 10.35 7.53 13.82
N ALA A 263 11.19 6.60 13.36
CA ALA A 263 11.33 6.29 11.95
C ALA A 263 10.28 5.26 11.50
N GLU A 264 10.00 4.28 12.36
CA GLU A 264 9.08 3.18 12.07
C GLU A 264 8.47 2.65 13.37
N SER A 265 7.27 2.11 13.29
CA SER A 265 6.60 1.47 14.42
C SER A 265 5.86 0.21 13.98
N ALA A 266 5.78 -0.75 14.89
CA ALA A 266 4.96 -1.95 14.77
C ALA A 266 4.18 -2.15 16.07
N VAL A 267 2.90 -2.52 15.96
CA VAL A 267 2.00 -2.69 17.10
C VAL A 267 1.44 -4.10 17.11
N VAL A 268 1.49 -4.74 18.27
CA VAL A 268 0.91 -6.06 18.49
C VAL A 268 0.04 -6.06 19.74
N GLY A 269 -0.98 -6.93 19.75
CA GLY A 269 -1.77 -7.21 20.94
C GLY A 269 -1.09 -8.27 21.79
N VAL A 270 -0.96 -8.01 23.09
CA VAL A 270 -0.53 -9.02 24.07
C VAL A 270 -1.67 -9.28 25.05
N GLU A 271 -1.82 -10.53 25.48
CA GLU A 271 -2.83 -10.88 26.49
C GLU A 271 -2.66 -10.04 27.75
N HIS A 272 -3.75 -9.48 28.25
CA HIS A 272 -3.76 -8.68 29.45
C HIS A 272 -4.92 -9.11 30.37
N PRO A 273 -4.65 -9.47 31.63
CA PRO A 273 -5.64 -10.12 32.52
C PRO A 273 -6.88 -9.27 32.85
N ILE A 274 -6.80 -7.93 32.63
CA ILE A 274 -7.93 -7.03 32.95
C ILE A 274 -8.53 -6.45 31.65
N LYS A 275 -7.71 -6.20 30.62
CA LYS A 275 -8.11 -5.46 29.40
C LYS A 275 -8.46 -6.37 28.22
N GLY A 276 -8.32 -7.70 28.38
CA GLY A 276 -8.36 -8.66 27.29
C GLY A 276 -7.06 -8.64 26.48
N GLN A 277 -6.80 -7.54 25.81
CA GLN A 277 -5.51 -7.29 25.16
C GLN A 277 -4.91 -5.97 25.65
N GLY A 278 -3.60 -5.92 25.76
CA GLY A 278 -2.78 -4.72 25.93
C GLY A 278 -2.08 -4.35 24.64
N ILE A 279 -1.87 -3.07 24.39
CA ILE A 279 -1.11 -2.58 23.25
C ILE A 279 0.37 -2.71 23.58
N TYR A 280 1.12 -3.37 22.72
CA TYR A 280 2.59 -3.38 22.78
C TYR A 280 3.14 -2.82 21.49
N ALA A 281 3.90 -1.73 21.60
CA ALA A 281 4.44 -1.02 20.44
C ALA A 281 5.97 -1.15 20.40
N PHE A 282 6.48 -1.53 19.25
CA PHE A 282 7.90 -1.45 18.92
C PHE A 282 8.12 -0.18 18.09
N VAL A 283 9.18 0.54 18.37
CA VAL A 283 9.54 1.74 17.61
C VAL A 283 11.01 1.70 17.22
N THR A 284 11.29 2.03 15.97
CA THR A 284 12.63 2.29 15.48
C THR A 284 12.85 3.81 15.52
N LEU A 285 13.90 4.24 16.19
CA LEU A 285 14.22 5.66 16.28
C LEU A 285 14.97 6.12 15.02
N MET A 286 14.72 7.35 14.61
CA MET A 286 15.56 8.03 13.63
C MET A 286 17.02 8.04 14.12
N LEU A 287 17.95 7.58 13.29
CA LEU A 287 19.37 7.63 13.58
C LEU A 287 19.83 9.10 13.64
N SER A 288 19.95 9.64 14.85
CA SER A 288 20.76 10.84 15.01
C SER A 288 22.22 10.42 14.96
N LEU A 289 23.08 11.18 14.29
CA LEU A 289 24.53 10.96 14.22
C LEU A 289 25.24 10.91 15.60
N ILE A 290 24.52 11.14 16.69
CA ILE A 290 24.99 11.10 18.08
C ILE A 290 24.85 9.71 18.70
N HIS A 291 24.16 8.75 18.05
CA HIS A 291 23.82 7.43 18.60
C HIS A 291 24.54 6.29 17.87
N ILE A 292 25.77 6.49 17.40
CA ILE A 292 26.68 5.38 17.07
C ILE A 292 27.30 4.93 18.40
N SER A 293 26.53 4.28 19.26
CA SER A 293 27.07 3.45 20.32
C SER A 293 27.21 2.04 19.76
N GLU A 294 28.41 1.47 19.89
CA GLU A 294 28.68 0.06 19.55
C GLU A 294 27.59 -0.85 20.16
N PRO A 295 27.18 -1.91 19.42
CA PRO A 295 26.28 -2.89 19.97
C PRO A 295 26.93 -3.51 21.22
N THR A 296 26.38 -3.22 22.39
CA THR A 296 26.77 -3.92 23.60
C THR A 296 26.50 -5.41 23.39
N ARG A 297 27.56 -6.21 23.36
CA ARG A 297 27.46 -7.68 23.41
C ARG A 297 26.58 -8.05 24.60
N PRO A 298 25.61 -8.98 24.44
CA PRO A 298 24.96 -9.57 25.60
C PRO A 298 26.03 -10.22 26.45
N SER A 299 26.21 -9.76 27.68
CA SER A 299 26.98 -10.48 28.66
C SER A 299 26.22 -11.77 28.96
N SER A 300 26.78 -12.91 28.55
CA SER A 300 26.34 -14.23 28.98
C SER A 300 26.41 -14.31 30.51
N ILE A 301 25.26 -14.56 31.11
CA ILE A 301 25.17 -15.26 32.40
C ILE A 301 24.34 -16.52 32.15
#